data_ac4916b8e4d1272fca99a9bc7a5cdb26
#
_entry.id   ac4916b8e4d1272fca99a9bc7a5cdb26
#
_cell.length_a   1.000
_cell.length_b   1.000
_cell.length_c   1.000
_cell.angle_alpha   90.00
_cell.angle_beta   90.00
_cell.angle_gamma   90.00
#
_symmetry.space_group_name_H-M   'P 1'
#
loop_
_entity.id
_entity.type
_entity.pdbx_description
1 polymer ?
#
loop_
_entity_poly.entity_id
_entity_poly.type
_entity_poly.pdbx_seq_one_letter_code
_entity_poly.pdbx_strand_id
1 'polypeptide(L)'
;MEKEVVSRNFIEQIIDKDLAEGKYETICTRFPPEPNGYLHIGHAKSILLNYGLSQEFNGRFNLRFDDTNPTKEKIEFVESIKADVKWLGADWEDRLFFASNYFDQMYEAAVKLIKKGKAFVCDLTAEEIREYRGTLTEPGKNSPYRDRSVEENLDLFERMKNGEFEDGSKVLRAKIDMASPNINMRDPVIYRVAHMTHHNTGDKWCIYPMYDFAHPIEDAIEGVTHSICTLEFEDHRPLYDWVVKELEYPFPPKQIEFAKLYLTNVVTGKRYIKRLVEEGIVDGWDDPRLVSIAALRRRGFTPESIKMFVELCGVSKANSSVDYAMLEYCIREDLKLKRSRVMAVLDPLKLIIDNYPEGQVEKLEAPNNMENEELGSRMVPFSKELYIEREDFMVEPPKKYKRLYPGNEVRLMNAYFVTCTGYDTDEEGNVTVVHCTYDPATKGGNAPDGRKVKGTIHWVSAQDNVKAEVRLYENIIDEEKGVYNEDGSLNLNPNSLTIVKDCYLERSLKDAKPYDSFQFVRNGFFCVDAKDSKEDALVFNRIVSLKSSFKLPK
;
A
#
# COMPACT_ATOMS: atom_id res chain seq x y z
N MET A 1 33.12 -6.43 -19.04
CA MET A 1 31.99 -5.97 -18.20
C MET A 1 32.06 -6.75 -16.89
N GLU A 2 32.59 -6.12 -15.87
CA GLU A 2 32.53 -6.66 -14.51
C GLU A 2 31.07 -6.71 -14.10
N LYS A 3 30.58 -7.89 -13.74
CA LYS A 3 29.26 -8.03 -13.11
C LYS A 3 29.33 -7.26 -11.79
N GLU A 4 28.56 -6.20 -11.64
CA GLU A 4 28.30 -5.62 -10.33
C GLU A 4 27.88 -6.75 -9.40
N VAL A 5 28.69 -7.00 -8.38
CA VAL A 5 28.36 -7.97 -7.34
C VAL A 5 27.26 -7.33 -6.50
N VAL A 6 26.00 -7.66 -6.81
CA VAL A 6 24.86 -7.25 -5.99
C VAL A 6 25.05 -7.84 -4.60
N SER A 7 25.13 -7.00 -3.59
CA SER A 7 25.28 -7.44 -2.20
C SER A 7 24.06 -8.25 -1.76
N ARG A 8 24.27 -9.50 -1.33
CA ARG A 8 23.25 -10.38 -0.77
C ARG A 8 22.79 -9.88 0.60
N ASN A 9 21.48 -9.77 0.81
CA ASN A 9 20.96 -9.51 2.14
C ASN A 9 21.09 -10.73 3.06
N PHE A 10 20.86 -10.57 4.36
CA PHE A 10 21.08 -11.65 5.32
C PHE A 10 20.13 -12.85 5.09
N ILE A 11 18.92 -12.66 4.57
CA ILE A 11 17.97 -13.75 4.26
C ILE A 11 18.48 -14.55 3.07
N GLU A 12 18.90 -13.88 2.01
CA GLU A 12 19.49 -14.53 0.83
C GLU A 12 20.74 -15.34 1.19
N GLN A 13 21.57 -14.82 2.10
CA GLN A 13 22.75 -15.54 2.61
C GLN A 13 22.36 -16.81 3.38
N ILE A 14 21.30 -16.75 4.20
CA ILE A 14 20.78 -17.91 4.92
C ILE A 14 20.27 -18.98 3.94
N ILE A 15 19.53 -18.57 2.92
CA ILE A 15 19.00 -19.49 1.89
C ILE A 15 20.15 -20.12 1.11
N ASP A 16 21.12 -19.33 0.66
CA ASP A 16 22.30 -19.85 -0.05
C ASP A 16 23.01 -20.92 0.78
N LYS A 17 23.20 -20.67 2.07
CA LYS A 17 23.85 -21.62 3.00
C LYS A 17 23.01 -22.90 3.15
N ASP A 18 21.71 -22.77 3.38
CA ASP A 18 20.83 -23.91 3.60
C ASP A 18 20.74 -24.80 2.36
N LEU A 19 20.73 -24.22 1.15
CA LEU A 19 20.80 -24.98 -0.12
C LEU A 19 22.17 -25.65 -0.32
N ALA A 20 23.24 -24.92 -0.04
CA ALA A 20 24.61 -25.48 -0.18
C ALA A 20 24.87 -26.65 0.78
N GLU A 21 24.29 -26.60 1.99
CA GLU A 21 24.37 -27.68 2.99
C GLU A 21 23.40 -28.85 2.71
N GLY A 22 22.57 -28.74 1.68
CA GLY A 22 21.59 -29.76 1.30
C GLY A 22 20.43 -29.93 2.28
N LYS A 23 20.12 -28.90 3.10
CA LYS A 23 18.99 -28.95 4.02
C LYS A 23 17.66 -29.00 3.29
N TYR A 24 17.59 -28.36 2.12
CA TYR A 24 16.42 -28.32 1.24
C TYR A 24 16.87 -28.50 -0.21
N GLU A 25 16.09 -29.19 -1.02
CA GLU A 25 16.32 -29.28 -2.46
C GLU A 25 15.90 -28.01 -3.19
N THR A 26 14.76 -27.48 -2.80
CA THR A 26 14.20 -26.20 -3.28
C THR A 26 13.64 -25.43 -2.12
N ILE A 27 13.42 -24.11 -2.30
CA ILE A 27 12.81 -23.29 -1.27
C ILE A 27 11.31 -23.11 -1.51
N CYS A 28 10.59 -22.89 -0.43
CA CYS A 28 9.18 -22.48 -0.43
C CYS A 28 9.00 -21.39 0.61
N THR A 29 8.50 -20.24 0.16
CA THR A 29 8.11 -19.13 1.02
C THR A 29 6.58 -18.95 1.01
N ARG A 30 6.04 -18.13 1.88
CA ARG A 30 4.60 -17.86 1.93
C ARG A 30 4.30 -16.47 2.43
N PHE A 31 3.14 -15.98 2.05
CA PHE A 31 2.47 -14.85 2.68
C PHE A 31 1.22 -15.37 3.42
N PRO A 32 1.17 -15.25 4.77
CA PRO A 32 0.13 -15.86 5.59
C PRO A 32 -0.80 -14.81 6.22
N PRO A 33 -1.62 -14.07 5.46
CA PRO A 33 -2.46 -13.02 6.03
C PRO A 33 -3.62 -13.60 6.84
N GLU A 34 -3.97 -12.93 7.95
CA GLU A 34 -5.26 -13.14 8.59
C GLU A 34 -6.35 -12.42 7.78
N PRO A 35 -7.47 -13.09 7.41
CA PRO A 35 -8.53 -12.43 6.63
C PRO A 35 -9.44 -11.56 7.51
N ASN A 36 -8.86 -10.60 8.21
CA ASN A 36 -9.52 -9.74 9.20
C ASN A 36 -9.42 -8.23 8.88
N GLY A 37 -8.98 -7.87 7.69
CA GLY A 37 -8.85 -6.49 7.25
C GLY A 37 -8.16 -6.35 5.90
N TYR A 38 -8.08 -5.11 5.43
CA TYR A 38 -7.42 -4.77 4.18
C TYR A 38 -5.90 -4.69 4.35
N LEU A 39 -5.17 -5.06 3.29
CA LEU A 39 -3.73 -4.95 3.25
C LEU A 39 -3.28 -3.48 3.10
N HIS A 40 -2.13 -3.17 3.65
CA HIS A 40 -1.48 -1.86 3.52
C HIS A 40 -0.03 -2.00 3.02
N ILE A 41 0.63 -0.86 2.82
CA ILE A 41 2.00 -0.79 2.28
C ILE A 41 3.02 -1.66 3.04
N GLY A 42 2.84 -1.83 4.34
CA GLY A 42 3.70 -2.73 5.14
C GLY A 42 3.59 -4.19 4.72
N HIS A 43 2.39 -4.65 4.38
CA HIS A 43 2.17 -6.00 3.84
C HIS A 43 2.80 -6.17 2.45
N ALA A 44 2.83 -5.12 1.63
CA ALA A 44 3.46 -5.17 0.32
C ALA A 44 4.94 -5.54 0.41
N LYS A 45 5.67 -5.04 1.40
CA LYS A 45 7.06 -5.42 1.67
C LYS A 45 7.21 -6.93 1.90
N SER A 46 6.36 -7.49 2.74
CA SER A 46 6.36 -8.93 3.04
C SER A 46 6.01 -9.79 1.82
N ILE A 47 4.98 -9.40 1.07
CA ILE A 47 4.56 -10.09 -0.16
C ILE A 47 5.69 -10.11 -1.18
N LEU A 48 6.25 -8.95 -1.49
CA LEU A 48 7.30 -8.80 -2.51
C LEU A 48 8.61 -9.46 -2.09
N LEU A 49 8.95 -9.44 -0.80
CA LEU A 49 10.11 -10.15 -0.27
C LEU A 49 9.97 -11.66 -0.45
N ASN A 50 8.86 -12.25 0.01
CA ASN A 50 8.62 -13.68 -0.06
C ASN A 50 8.51 -14.18 -1.51
N TYR A 51 7.75 -13.46 -2.34
CA TYR A 51 7.64 -13.80 -3.76
C TYR A 51 8.97 -13.62 -4.50
N GLY A 52 9.66 -12.51 -4.26
CA GLY A 52 10.96 -12.23 -4.87
C GLY A 52 12.00 -13.30 -4.58
N LEU A 53 12.08 -13.76 -3.34
CA LEU A 53 12.98 -14.87 -2.96
C LEU A 53 12.62 -16.17 -3.67
N SER A 54 11.32 -16.50 -3.76
CA SER A 54 10.88 -17.70 -4.49
C SER A 54 11.29 -17.65 -5.96
N GLN A 55 11.20 -16.51 -6.61
CA GLN A 55 11.61 -16.34 -8.01
C GLN A 55 13.13 -16.41 -8.18
N GLU A 56 13.88 -15.74 -7.32
CA GLU A 56 15.33 -15.69 -7.38
C GLU A 56 15.97 -17.08 -7.23
N PHE A 57 15.43 -17.89 -6.34
CA PHE A 57 15.95 -19.24 -6.05
C PHE A 57 15.19 -20.37 -6.77
N ASN A 58 14.37 -20.05 -7.77
CA ASN A 58 13.54 -21.01 -8.51
C ASN A 58 12.68 -21.92 -7.59
N GLY A 59 12.16 -21.33 -6.54
CA GLY A 59 11.33 -21.99 -5.55
C GLY A 59 9.84 -21.76 -5.75
N ARG A 60 9.07 -21.94 -4.69
CA ARG A 60 7.61 -21.80 -4.67
C ARG A 60 7.21 -20.69 -3.71
N PHE A 61 6.08 -20.05 -4.01
CA PHE A 61 5.41 -19.06 -3.17
C PHE A 61 3.98 -19.50 -2.91
N ASN A 62 3.59 -19.58 -1.63
CA ASN A 62 2.25 -19.95 -1.19
C ASN A 62 1.50 -18.73 -0.67
N LEU A 63 0.20 -18.67 -0.93
CA LEU A 63 -0.71 -17.78 -0.23
C LEU A 63 -1.55 -18.62 0.74
N ARG A 64 -1.40 -18.37 2.04
CA ARG A 64 -2.16 -19.05 3.07
C ARG A 64 -2.95 -18.06 3.91
N PHE A 65 -4.24 -18.20 3.93
CA PHE A 65 -5.07 -17.46 4.88
C PHE A 65 -4.98 -18.10 6.27
N ASP A 66 -4.44 -17.35 7.22
CA ASP A 66 -4.40 -17.74 8.62
C ASP A 66 -5.74 -17.43 9.26
N ASP A 67 -6.70 -18.34 9.06
CA ASP A 67 -8.08 -18.24 9.50
C ASP A 67 -8.37 -19.13 10.72
N THR A 68 -7.46 -19.15 11.68
CA THR A 68 -7.61 -19.93 12.92
C THR A 68 -8.52 -19.28 13.94
N ASN A 69 -8.74 -17.97 13.86
CA ASN A 69 -9.55 -17.21 14.80
C ASN A 69 -10.99 -16.98 14.28
N PRO A 70 -12.03 -17.63 14.85
CA PRO A 70 -13.38 -17.54 14.34
C PRO A 70 -14.06 -16.17 14.52
N THR A 71 -13.49 -15.27 15.34
CA THR A 71 -14.16 -14.03 15.75
C THR A 71 -14.05 -12.87 14.77
N LYS A 72 -13.07 -12.88 13.86
CA LYS A 72 -12.67 -11.67 13.10
C LYS A 72 -12.63 -11.84 11.59
N GLU A 73 -12.92 -13.02 11.09
CA GLU A 73 -12.64 -13.40 9.70
C GLU A 73 -13.86 -13.24 8.79
N LYS A 74 -13.67 -12.66 7.60
CA LYS A 74 -14.73 -12.43 6.60
C LYS A 74 -14.25 -12.78 5.20
N ILE A 75 -15.14 -13.35 4.40
CA ILE A 75 -14.90 -13.69 2.98
C ILE A 75 -14.53 -12.45 2.15
N GLU A 76 -15.12 -11.31 2.46
CA GLU A 76 -14.80 -10.02 1.81
C GLU A 76 -13.29 -9.72 1.83
N PHE A 77 -12.64 -9.95 2.96
CA PHE A 77 -11.20 -9.71 3.09
C PHE A 77 -10.38 -10.73 2.31
N VAL A 78 -10.82 -11.97 2.21
CA VAL A 78 -10.16 -13.01 1.41
C VAL A 78 -10.04 -12.56 -0.05
N GLU A 79 -11.14 -12.13 -0.66
CA GLU A 79 -11.16 -11.70 -2.06
C GLU A 79 -10.34 -10.43 -2.29
N SER A 80 -10.42 -9.47 -1.37
CA SER A 80 -9.60 -8.25 -1.42
C SER A 80 -8.10 -8.55 -1.34
N ILE A 81 -7.69 -9.42 -0.43
CA ILE A 81 -6.28 -9.83 -0.26
C ILE A 81 -5.77 -10.54 -1.51
N LYS A 82 -6.53 -11.48 -2.07
CA LYS A 82 -6.17 -12.17 -3.32
C LYS A 82 -5.94 -11.18 -4.46
N ALA A 83 -6.84 -10.21 -4.62
CA ALA A 83 -6.71 -9.18 -5.64
C ALA A 83 -5.47 -8.30 -5.43
N ASP A 84 -5.17 -7.92 -4.20
CA ASP A 84 -4.02 -7.09 -3.86
C ASP A 84 -2.69 -7.82 -4.11
N VAL A 85 -2.59 -9.09 -3.72
CA VAL A 85 -1.39 -9.91 -3.95
C VAL A 85 -1.12 -10.05 -5.45
N LYS A 86 -2.15 -10.32 -6.25
CA LYS A 86 -2.03 -10.39 -7.72
C LYS A 86 -1.66 -9.06 -8.34
N TRP A 87 -2.27 -7.98 -7.89
CA TRP A 87 -1.94 -6.65 -8.38
C TRP A 87 -0.47 -6.28 -8.15
N LEU A 88 0.11 -6.68 -7.02
CA LEU A 88 1.53 -6.49 -6.74
C LEU A 88 2.44 -7.35 -7.63
N GLY A 89 1.89 -8.25 -8.42
CA GLY A 89 2.63 -9.14 -9.33
C GLY A 89 3.03 -10.48 -8.72
N ALA A 90 2.62 -10.77 -7.49
CA ALA A 90 2.89 -12.06 -6.86
C ALA A 90 1.85 -13.11 -7.29
N ASP A 91 2.33 -14.30 -7.62
CA ASP A 91 1.49 -15.40 -8.07
C ASP A 91 1.77 -16.65 -7.24
N TRP A 92 0.72 -17.17 -6.62
CA TRP A 92 0.75 -18.42 -5.87
C TRP A 92 0.40 -19.66 -6.74
N GLU A 93 0.04 -19.45 -8.00
CA GLU A 93 -0.43 -20.49 -8.93
C GLU A 93 -1.64 -21.26 -8.35
N ASP A 94 -1.47 -22.57 -8.05
CA ASP A 94 -2.49 -23.42 -7.41
C ASP A 94 -2.30 -23.59 -5.89
N ARG A 95 -1.33 -22.88 -5.31
CA ARG A 95 -0.96 -23.01 -3.89
C ARG A 95 -1.65 -21.98 -3.01
N LEU A 96 -2.98 -22.01 -3.02
CA LEU A 96 -3.85 -21.25 -2.12
C LEU A 96 -4.32 -22.16 -0.99
N PHE A 97 -4.07 -21.76 0.24
CA PHE A 97 -4.37 -22.57 1.42
C PHE A 97 -5.14 -21.79 2.48
N PHE A 98 -5.88 -22.53 3.31
CA PHE A 98 -6.54 -22.03 4.50
C PHE A 98 -6.09 -22.83 5.71
N ALA A 99 -5.66 -22.16 6.77
CA ALA A 99 -5.24 -22.81 8.01
C ALA A 99 -6.33 -23.70 8.60
N SER A 100 -7.59 -23.29 8.50
CA SER A 100 -8.74 -24.06 8.98
C SER A 100 -8.93 -25.41 8.28
N ASN A 101 -8.37 -25.62 7.10
CA ASN A 101 -8.38 -26.93 6.45
C ASN A 101 -7.48 -27.96 7.16
N TYR A 102 -6.61 -27.52 8.06
CA TYR A 102 -5.69 -28.36 8.82
C TYR A 102 -6.14 -28.59 10.27
N PHE A 103 -7.34 -28.22 10.66
CA PHE A 103 -7.80 -28.36 12.04
C PHE A 103 -7.79 -29.80 12.53
N ASP A 104 -8.09 -30.78 11.67
CA ASP A 104 -7.97 -32.20 12.03
C ASP A 104 -6.51 -32.58 12.31
N GLN A 105 -5.56 -32.16 11.48
CA GLN A 105 -4.14 -32.44 11.68
C GLN A 105 -3.58 -31.70 12.91
N MET A 106 -4.05 -30.48 13.18
CA MET A 106 -3.67 -29.73 14.39
C MET A 106 -4.18 -30.43 15.66
N TYR A 107 -5.40 -30.95 15.62
CA TYR A 107 -5.94 -31.74 16.73
C TYR A 107 -5.10 -33.00 16.98
N GLU A 108 -4.77 -33.76 15.94
CA GLU A 108 -3.93 -34.95 16.04
C GLU A 108 -2.51 -34.60 16.54
N ALA A 109 -1.97 -33.45 16.13
CA ALA A 109 -0.70 -32.95 16.63
C ALA A 109 -0.75 -32.66 18.14
N ALA A 110 -1.82 -32.04 18.61
CA ALA A 110 -2.03 -31.78 20.03
C ALA A 110 -2.15 -33.10 20.83
N VAL A 111 -2.88 -34.07 20.30
CA VAL A 111 -2.99 -35.42 20.90
C VAL A 111 -1.60 -36.07 20.98
N LYS A 112 -0.77 -35.96 19.94
CA LYS A 112 0.60 -36.46 19.95
C LYS A 112 1.43 -35.84 21.10
N LEU A 113 1.32 -34.52 21.29
CA LEU A 113 2.01 -33.83 22.40
C LEU A 113 1.55 -34.33 23.75
N ILE A 114 0.25 -34.54 23.92
CA ILE A 114 -0.30 -35.10 25.18
C ILE A 114 0.27 -36.51 25.45
N LYS A 115 0.29 -37.37 24.44
CA LYS A 115 0.84 -38.73 24.54
C LYS A 115 2.33 -38.75 24.89
N LYS A 116 3.08 -37.74 24.45
CA LYS A 116 4.49 -37.56 24.80
C LYS A 116 4.70 -36.95 26.19
N GLY A 117 3.64 -36.58 26.91
CA GLY A 117 3.73 -35.84 28.17
C GLY A 117 4.18 -34.38 28.00
N LYS A 118 3.99 -33.80 26.82
CA LYS A 118 4.43 -32.45 26.47
C LYS A 118 3.28 -31.41 26.38
N ALA A 119 2.08 -31.82 26.74
CA ALA A 119 0.92 -30.93 26.83
C ALA A 119 -0.02 -31.41 27.92
N PHE A 120 -0.74 -30.51 28.56
CA PHE A 120 -1.69 -30.79 29.62
C PHE A 120 -2.91 -29.86 29.55
N VAL A 121 -4.06 -30.38 29.95
CA VAL A 121 -5.27 -29.58 30.11
C VAL A 121 -5.20 -28.81 31.43
N CYS A 122 -5.48 -27.52 31.38
CA CYS A 122 -5.41 -26.61 32.52
C CYS A 122 -6.77 -25.95 32.74
N ASP A 123 -7.24 -25.97 34.02
CA ASP A 123 -8.52 -25.40 34.40
C ASP A 123 -8.40 -23.96 34.92
N LEU A 124 -7.21 -23.38 34.91
CA LEU A 124 -7.00 -21.97 35.24
C LEU A 124 -7.67 -21.05 34.21
N THR A 125 -8.25 -19.97 34.68
CA THR A 125 -8.77 -18.92 33.84
C THR A 125 -7.63 -18.16 33.14
N ALA A 126 -7.94 -17.41 32.11
CA ALA A 126 -6.95 -16.56 31.45
C ALA A 126 -6.25 -15.57 32.41
N GLU A 127 -7.00 -15.04 33.39
CA GLU A 127 -6.48 -14.14 34.41
C GLU A 127 -5.54 -14.87 35.37
N GLU A 128 -5.94 -16.04 35.86
CA GLU A 128 -5.10 -16.89 36.70
C GLU A 128 -3.82 -17.34 36.01
N ILE A 129 -3.89 -17.72 34.73
CA ILE A 129 -2.70 -18.06 33.91
C ILE A 129 -1.76 -16.87 33.85
N ARG A 130 -2.29 -15.67 33.67
CA ARG A 130 -1.48 -14.43 33.63
C ARG A 130 -0.75 -14.19 34.94
N GLU A 131 -1.41 -14.40 36.06
CA GLU A 131 -0.80 -14.30 37.41
C GLU A 131 0.29 -15.35 37.63
N TYR A 132 0.02 -16.62 37.27
CA TYR A 132 0.99 -17.71 37.38
C TYR A 132 2.20 -17.56 36.48
N ARG A 133 2.04 -16.86 35.34
CA ARG A 133 3.13 -16.65 34.39
C ARG A 133 4.30 -15.85 34.96
N GLY A 134 4.07 -15.00 35.94
CA GLY A 134 5.08 -14.10 36.48
C GLY A 134 5.37 -12.91 35.56
N THR A 135 6.57 -12.35 35.71
CA THR A 135 7.02 -11.16 34.99
C THR A 135 8.33 -11.42 34.22
N LEU A 136 8.84 -10.42 33.54
CA LEU A 136 10.14 -10.51 32.87
C LEU A 136 11.29 -10.73 33.87
N THR A 137 11.14 -10.27 35.11
CA THR A 137 12.16 -10.33 36.15
C THR A 137 11.88 -11.40 37.22
N GLU A 138 10.65 -11.95 37.28
CA GLU A 138 10.24 -12.98 38.22
C GLU A 138 9.78 -14.22 37.47
N PRO A 139 10.23 -15.44 37.88
CA PRO A 139 9.80 -16.68 37.26
C PRO A 139 8.31 -16.93 37.51
N GLY A 140 7.71 -17.72 36.61
CA GLY A 140 6.34 -18.17 36.78
C GLY A 140 6.23 -19.31 37.79
N LYS A 141 4.99 -19.67 38.09
CA LYS A 141 4.61 -20.79 38.94
C LYS A 141 3.95 -21.88 38.12
N ASN A 142 4.23 -23.15 38.45
CA ASN A 142 3.57 -24.28 37.81
C ASN A 142 2.07 -24.28 38.12
N SER A 143 1.24 -24.59 37.11
CA SER A 143 -0.18 -24.82 37.31
C SER A 143 -0.41 -26.02 38.22
N PRO A 144 -1.46 -25.99 39.08
CA PRO A 144 -1.88 -27.17 39.86
C PRO A 144 -2.24 -28.37 38.99
N TYR A 145 -2.56 -28.15 37.72
CA TYR A 145 -2.98 -29.16 36.75
C TYR A 145 -1.85 -29.68 35.86
N ARG A 146 -0.65 -29.18 36.04
CA ARG A 146 0.49 -29.47 35.17
C ARG A 146 0.89 -30.93 35.13
N ASP A 147 0.71 -31.64 36.23
CA ASP A 147 1.13 -33.04 36.42
C ASP A 147 -0.01 -34.04 36.26
N ARG A 148 -1.14 -33.65 35.65
CA ARG A 148 -2.19 -34.59 35.25
C ARG A 148 -1.60 -35.73 34.42
N SER A 149 -2.12 -36.94 34.56
CA SER A 149 -1.70 -38.09 33.78
C SER A 149 -2.02 -37.92 32.30
N VAL A 150 -1.28 -38.62 31.45
CA VAL A 150 -1.53 -38.64 30.00
C VAL A 150 -2.97 -39.06 29.69
N GLU A 151 -3.46 -40.08 30.38
CA GLU A 151 -4.81 -40.63 30.22
C GLU A 151 -5.88 -39.61 30.59
N GLU A 152 -5.71 -38.87 31.67
CA GLU A 152 -6.62 -37.82 32.09
C GLU A 152 -6.63 -36.66 31.10
N ASN A 153 -5.47 -36.23 30.62
CA ASN A 153 -5.34 -35.18 29.65
C ASN A 153 -5.98 -35.54 28.29
N LEU A 154 -5.82 -36.80 27.85
CA LEU A 154 -6.46 -37.28 26.61
C LEU A 154 -7.99 -37.31 26.76
N ASP A 155 -8.51 -37.76 27.86
CA ASP A 155 -9.95 -37.76 28.14
C ASP A 155 -10.50 -36.33 28.15
N LEU A 156 -9.88 -35.43 28.90
CA LEU A 156 -10.32 -34.04 29.01
C LEU A 156 -10.25 -33.29 27.67
N PHE A 157 -9.19 -33.50 26.88
CA PHE A 157 -9.05 -32.85 25.59
C PHE A 157 -10.11 -33.31 24.57
N GLU A 158 -10.42 -34.60 24.55
CA GLU A 158 -11.52 -35.13 23.73
C GLU A 158 -12.87 -34.55 24.15
N ARG A 159 -13.13 -34.43 25.45
CA ARG A 159 -14.34 -33.82 25.99
C ARG A 159 -14.42 -32.32 25.71
N MET A 160 -13.29 -31.60 25.67
CA MET A 160 -13.22 -30.22 25.19
C MET A 160 -13.69 -30.12 23.73
N LYS A 161 -13.19 -30.99 22.86
CA LYS A 161 -13.60 -31.07 21.44
C LYS A 161 -15.09 -31.37 21.30
N ASN A 162 -15.65 -32.23 22.18
CA ASN A 162 -17.05 -32.63 22.14
C ASN A 162 -18.01 -31.59 22.73
N GLY A 163 -17.51 -30.43 23.15
CA GLY A 163 -18.33 -29.31 23.60
C GLY A 163 -18.85 -29.41 25.05
N GLU A 164 -18.27 -30.26 25.88
CA GLU A 164 -18.73 -30.45 27.28
C GLU A 164 -18.34 -29.30 28.21
N PHE A 165 -17.43 -28.41 27.83
CA PHE A 165 -16.92 -27.35 28.67
C PHE A 165 -17.25 -25.94 28.11
N GLU A 166 -17.51 -25.00 29.02
CA GLU A 166 -17.77 -23.61 28.69
C GLU A 166 -16.51 -22.89 28.26
N ASP A 167 -16.71 -21.80 27.50
CA ASP A 167 -15.64 -20.89 27.10
C ASP A 167 -14.87 -20.38 28.32
N GLY A 168 -13.54 -20.42 28.24
CA GLY A 168 -12.66 -19.95 29.31
C GLY A 168 -12.50 -20.90 30.51
N SER A 169 -13.19 -22.05 30.52
CA SER A 169 -13.11 -23.01 31.64
C SER A 169 -11.89 -23.93 31.57
N LYS A 170 -11.42 -24.23 30.38
CA LYS A 170 -10.27 -25.11 30.11
C LYS A 170 -9.49 -24.65 28.91
N VAL A 171 -8.18 -24.85 28.96
CA VAL A 171 -7.26 -24.67 27.86
C VAL A 171 -6.30 -25.85 27.78
N LEU A 172 -5.68 -26.07 26.61
CA LEU A 172 -4.54 -26.98 26.51
C LEU A 172 -3.27 -26.13 26.51
N ARG A 173 -2.31 -26.51 27.35
CA ARG A 173 -1.02 -25.81 27.47
C ARG A 173 0.13 -26.73 27.07
N ALA A 174 1.13 -26.20 26.37
CA ALA A 174 2.40 -26.90 26.21
C ALA A 174 3.14 -26.97 27.55
N LYS A 175 3.74 -28.14 27.84
CA LYS A 175 4.53 -28.36 29.07
C LYS A 175 5.99 -28.11 28.74
N ILE A 176 6.50 -26.93 29.05
CA ILE A 176 7.86 -26.50 28.72
C ILE A 176 8.63 -26.12 29.98
N ASP A 177 8.60 -24.85 30.39
CA ASP A 177 9.38 -24.35 31.53
C ASP A 177 8.80 -23.02 32.06
N MET A 178 8.18 -23.05 33.21
CA MET A 178 7.62 -21.84 33.84
C MET A 178 8.68 -20.88 34.36
N ALA A 179 9.93 -21.29 34.45
CA ALA A 179 11.05 -20.44 34.85
C ALA A 179 11.85 -19.88 33.64
N SER A 180 11.43 -20.16 32.40
CA SER A 180 12.12 -19.66 31.23
C SER A 180 12.21 -18.12 31.23
N PRO A 181 13.35 -17.54 30.88
CA PRO A 181 13.45 -16.07 30.69
C PRO A 181 12.57 -15.55 29.55
N ASN A 182 12.21 -16.42 28.62
CA ASN A 182 11.25 -16.11 27.55
C ASN A 182 9.82 -16.48 27.99
N ILE A 183 8.99 -15.46 28.19
CA ILE A 183 7.60 -15.64 28.64
C ILE A 183 6.79 -16.54 27.71
N ASN A 184 7.07 -16.52 26.42
CA ASN A 184 6.39 -17.37 25.43
C ASN A 184 6.67 -18.87 25.65
N MET A 185 7.71 -19.24 26.40
CA MET A 185 8.09 -20.61 26.73
C MET A 185 7.55 -21.08 28.10
N ARG A 186 6.84 -20.23 28.84
CA ARG A 186 6.27 -20.53 30.14
C ARG A 186 4.91 -21.21 29.98
N ASP A 187 4.93 -22.50 29.67
CA ASP A 187 3.75 -23.34 29.43
C ASP A 187 2.65 -22.60 28.64
N PRO A 188 2.90 -22.21 27.39
CA PRO A 188 1.97 -21.39 26.61
C PRO A 188 0.67 -22.14 26.32
N VAL A 189 -0.44 -21.39 26.24
CA VAL A 189 -1.72 -21.92 25.77
C VAL A 189 -1.61 -22.23 24.28
N ILE A 190 -1.98 -23.44 23.87
CA ILE A 190 -1.96 -23.89 22.48
C ILE A 190 -3.36 -24.19 21.92
N TYR A 191 -4.34 -24.44 22.77
CA TYR A 191 -5.77 -24.58 22.41
C TYR A 191 -6.66 -23.86 23.40
N ARG A 192 -7.75 -23.30 22.93
CA ARG A 192 -8.80 -22.67 23.74
C ARG A 192 -10.18 -23.22 23.39
N VAL A 193 -11.11 -23.13 24.33
CA VAL A 193 -12.54 -23.39 24.08
C VAL A 193 -13.21 -22.11 23.60
N ALA A 194 -13.89 -22.16 22.48
CA ALA A 194 -14.69 -21.06 21.94
C ALA A 194 -15.87 -21.62 21.15
N HIS A 195 -17.08 -21.49 21.69
CA HIS A 195 -18.31 -21.90 21.02
C HIS A 195 -18.73 -20.82 20.01
N MET A 196 -18.12 -20.83 18.85
CA MET A 196 -18.35 -19.84 17.79
C MET A 196 -18.38 -20.53 16.44
N THR A 197 -19.23 -20.01 15.54
CA THR A 197 -19.28 -20.44 14.16
C THR A 197 -18.08 -19.89 13.40
N HIS A 198 -17.32 -20.77 12.75
CA HIS A 198 -16.19 -20.44 11.91
C HIS A 198 -16.63 -20.24 10.46
N HIS A 199 -16.07 -19.23 9.75
CA HIS A 199 -16.47 -18.89 8.39
C HIS A 199 -16.29 -20.03 7.36
N ASN A 200 -15.34 -20.95 7.60
CA ASN A 200 -15.04 -22.07 6.69
C ASN A 200 -15.50 -23.43 7.23
N THR A 201 -15.34 -23.69 8.52
CA THR A 201 -15.67 -24.99 9.13
C THR A 201 -17.02 -25.03 9.83
N GLY A 202 -17.73 -23.91 9.91
CA GLY A 202 -19.04 -23.82 10.56
C GLY A 202 -18.95 -24.13 12.05
N ASP A 203 -19.85 -25.00 12.54
CA ASP A 203 -19.96 -25.39 13.95
C ASP A 203 -19.26 -26.71 14.27
N LYS A 204 -18.42 -27.22 13.37
CA LYS A 204 -17.70 -28.49 13.55
C LYS A 204 -16.78 -28.46 14.78
N TRP A 205 -16.17 -27.32 15.07
CA TRP A 205 -15.20 -27.13 16.13
C TRP A 205 -15.70 -26.15 17.19
N CYS A 206 -15.40 -26.44 18.45
CA CYS A 206 -15.55 -25.53 19.60
C CYS A 206 -14.25 -25.35 20.36
N ILE A 207 -13.16 -25.96 19.89
CA ILE A 207 -11.80 -25.70 20.34
C ILE A 207 -10.98 -25.22 19.14
N TYR A 208 -10.14 -24.22 19.35
CA TYR A 208 -9.36 -23.60 18.29
C TYR A 208 -7.89 -23.47 18.72
N PRO A 209 -6.94 -23.80 17.81
CA PRO A 209 -5.53 -23.65 18.11
C PRO A 209 -5.14 -22.18 18.21
N MET A 210 -4.17 -21.91 19.08
CA MET A 210 -3.53 -20.61 19.16
C MET A 210 -2.51 -20.45 18.03
N TYR A 211 -2.25 -19.19 17.65
CA TYR A 211 -1.36 -18.86 16.55
C TYR A 211 0.01 -19.56 16.63
N ASP A 212 0.67 -19.48 17.78
CA ASP A 212 2.03 -20.03 17.94
C ASP A 212 2.11 -21.57 17.82
N PHE A 213 0.99 -22.25 18.01
CA PHE A 213 0.90 -23.68 17.77
C PHE A 213 0.53 -24.01 16.33
N ALA A 214 -0.43 -23.30 15.76
CA ALA A 214 -0.96 -23.54 14.42
C ALA A 214 0.08 -23.22 13.34
N HIS A 215 0.73 -22.08 13.44
CA HIS A 215 1.64 -21.55 12.41
C HIS A 215 2.79 -22.50 12.02
N PRO A 216 3.58 -23.06 12.93
CA PRO A 216 4.61 -24.03 12.55
C PRO A 216 4.03 -25.30 11.92
N ILE A 217 2.85 -25.75 12.32
CA ILE A 217 2.18 -26.92 11.74
C ILE A 217 1.74 -26.63 10.30
N GLU A 218 1.14 -25.49 10.07
CA GLU A 218 0.73 -25.03 8.74
C GLU A 218 1.93 -24.98 7.80
N ASP A 219 3.02 -24.36 8.22
CA ASP A 219 4.25 -24.25 7.45
C ASP A 219 4.81 -25.66 7.12
N ALA A 220 4.85 -26.56 8.07
CA ALA A 220 5.35 -27.92 7.87
C ALA A 220 4.48 -28.72 6.88
N ILE A 221 3.15 -28.65 7.00
CA ILE A 221 2.22 -29.35 6.12
C ILE A 221 2.35 -28.87 4.67
N GLU A 222 2.48 -27.57 4.48
CA GLU A 222 2.57 -26.94 3.15
C GLU A 222 3.96 -27.01 2.51
N GLY A 223 4.95 -27.57 3.21
CA GLY A 223 6.32 -27.68 2.70
C GLY A 223 7.07 -26.36 2.65
N VAL A 224 6.68 -25.38 3.47
CA VAL A 224 7.42 -24.12 3.63
C VAL A 224 8.79 -24.43 4.21
N THR A 225 9.84 -23.89 3.59
CA THR A 225 11.23 -24.09 4.04
C THR A 225 11.72 -22.92 4.89
N HIS A 226 11.47 -21.71 4.44
CA HIS A 226 11.86 -20.47 5.10
C HIS A 226 10.60 -19.66 5.41
N SER A 227 10.26 -19.65 6.69
CA SER A 227 9.11 -18.99 7.27
C SER A 227 9.51 -17.57 7.68
N ILE A 228 9.30 -16.61 6.78
CA ILE A 228 9.81 -15.25 6.92
C ILE A 228 8.71 -14.35 7.50
N CYS A 229 8.98 -13.73 8.63
CA CYS A 229 8.05 -12.87 9.36
C CYS A 229 8.73 -11.61 9.89
N THR A 230 7.98 -10.74 10.55
CA THR A 230 8.52 -9.50 11.12
C THR A 230 9.16 -9.72 12.51
N LEU A 231 10.00 -8.78 12.96
CA LEU A 231 10.73 -8.86 14.23
C LEU A 231 9.85 -8.99 15.47
N GLU A 232 8.58 -8.66 15.39
CA GLU A 232 7.63 -8.85 16.50
C GLU A 232 7.48 -10.33 16.90
N PHE A 233 7.86 -11.26 16.02
CA PHE A 233 7.84 -12.70 16.26
C PHE A 233 9.20 -13.30 16.68
N GLU A 234 10.22 -12.48 16.89
CA GLU A 234 11.55 -12.98 17.24
C GLU A 234 11.54 -13.79 18.55
N ASP A 235 10.85 -13.28 19.56
CA ASP A 235 10.71 -13.97 20.86
C ASP A 235 9.79 -15.20 20.79
N HIS A 236 8.99 -15.34 19.74
CA HIS A 236 8.15 -16.51 19.47
C HIS A 236 8.91 -17.64 18.77
N ARG A 237 10.04 -17.37 18.14
CA ARG A 237 10.81 -18.40 17.40
C ARG A 237 11.19 -19.60 18.24
N PRO A 238 11.64 -19.50 19.50
CA PRO A 238 11.91 -20.67 20.33
C PRO A 238 10.70 -21.61 20.47
N LEU A 239 9.50 -21.06 20.58
CA LEU A 239 8.26 -21.85 20.63
C LEU A 239 7.95 -22.51 19.29
N TYR A 240 8.14 -21.79 18.19
CA TYR A 240 8.03 -22.33 16.83
C TYR A 240 8.96 -23.54 16.65
N ASP A 241 10.21 -23.40 17.00
CA ASP A 241 11.22 -24.47 16.90
C ASP A 241 10.87 -25.66 17.81
N TRP A 242 10.35 -25.39 19.01
CA TRP A 242 9.91 -26.42 19.95
C TRP A 242 8.76 -27.25 19.37
N VAL A 243 7.74 -26.62 18.81
CA VAL A 243 6.59 -27.30 18.19
C VAL A 243 7.05 -28.18 17.03
N VAL A 244 7.86 -27.66 16.13
CA VAL A 244 8.40 -28.40 14.98
C VAL A 244 9.21 -29.62 15.42
N LYS A 245 10.05 -29.45 16.44
CA LYS A 245 10.88 -30.51 17.00
C LYS A 245 10.04 -31.60 17.69
N GLU A 246 9.14 -31.21 18.56
CA GLU A 246 8.35 -32.15 19.35
C GLU A 246 7.33 -32.93 18.50
N LEU A 247 6.88 -32.35 17.38
CA LEU A 247 6.03 -33.02 16.40
C LEU A 247 6.81 -33.87 15.39
N GLU A 248 8.14 -33.77 15.41
CA GLU A 248 9.04 -34.63 14.62
C GLU A 248 8.83 -34.54 13.11
N TYR A 249 8.63 -33.33 12.60
CA TYR A 249 8.52 -33.12 11.15
C TYR A 249 9.84 -33.46 10.44
N PRO A 250 9.81 -34.25 9.35
CA PRO A 250 11.02 -34.71 8.68
C PRO A 250 11.80 -33.59 7.97
N PHE A 251 11.10 -32.56 7.49
CA PHE A 251 11.68 -31.39 6.84
C PHE A 251 11.22 -30.14 7.58
N PRO A 252 11.87 -29.81 8.72
CA PRO A 252 11.41 -28.72 9.56
C PRO A 252 11.57 -27.36 8.87
N PRO A 253 10.50 -26.54 8.85
CA PRO A 253 10.61 -25.17 8.41
C PRO A 253 11.46 -24.34 9.38
N LYS A 254 12.05 -23.26 8.86
CA LYS A 254 12.93 -22.36 9.61
C LYS A 254 12.33 -20.97 9.64
N GLN A 255 12.04 -20.45 10.84
CA GLN A 255 11.57 -19.08 11.00
C GLN A 255 12.73 -18.10 10.92
N ILE A 256 12.53 -17.02 10.15
CA ILE A 256 13.48 -15.93 9.98
C ILE A 256 12.70 -14.63 10.16
N GLU A 257 13.24 -13.64 10.92
CA GLU A 257 12.61 -12.38 11.14
C GLU A 257 13.37 -11.23 10.49
N PHE A 258 12.62 -10.23 9.99
CA PHE A 258 13.15 -9.01 9.42
C PHE A 258 12.41 -7.78 9.95
N ALA A 259 13.04 -6.61 9.80
CA ALA A 259 12.48 -5.36 10.29
C ALA A 259 11.21 -4.97 9.54
N LYS A 260 10.16 -4.66 10.30
CA LYS A 260 8.89 -4.14 9.79
C LYS A 260 9.09 -2.77 9.14
N LEU A 261 8.30 -2.50 8.10
CA LEU A 261 8.27 -1.19 7.47
C LEU A 261 7.47 -0.20 8.33
N TYR A 262 8.13 0.88 8.75
CA TYR A 262 7.49 2.04 9.38
C TYR A 262 7.60 3.24 8.44
N LEU A 263 6.47 3.80 8.04
CA LEU A 263 6.40 5.04 7.27
C LEU A 263 6.08 6.22 8.18
N THR A 264 6.73 7.35 7.94
CA THR A 264 6.39 8.60 8.62
C THR A 264 5.03 9.11 8.18
N ASN A 265 4.30 9.75 9.11
CA ASN A 265 3.07 10.50 8.83
C ASN A 265 1.96 9.70 8.13
N VAL A 266 1.85 8.40 8.39
CA VAL A 266 0.78 7.54 7.87
C VAL A 266 -0.03 6.89 8.99
N VAL A 267 -1.28 6.56 8.67
CA VAL A 267 -2.19 5.83 9.56
C VAL A 267 -2.39 4.43 9.00
N THR A 268 -1.97 3.41 9.75
CA THR A 268 -2.12 1.99 9.38
C THR A 268 -2.96 1.19 10.36
N GLY A 269 -3.20 1.73 11.55
CA GLY A 269 -3.96 1.07 12.61
C GLY A 269 -5.44 0.89 12.23
N LYS A 270 -5.92 -0.35 12.20
CA LYS A 270 -7.30 -0.69 11.81
C LYS A 270 -8.37 0.08 12.60
N ARG A 271 -8.16 0.24 13.91
CA ARG A 271 -9.09 0.97 14.79
C ARG A 271 -9.25 2.43 14.36
N TYR A 272 -8.15 3.08 14.02
CA TYR A 272 -8.16 4.48 13.59
C TYR A 272 -8.81 4.65 12.20
N ILE A 273 -8.46 3.78 11.25
CA ILE A 273 -9.03 3.83 9.89
C ILE A 273 -10.53 3.55 9.94
N LYS A 274 -10.96 2.55 10.70
CA LYS A 274 -12.39 2.26 10.90
C LYS A 274 -13.15 3.49 11.38
N ARG A 275 -12.61 4.19 12.38
CA ARG A 275 -13.19 5.41 12.91
C ARG A 275 -13.28 6.54 11.88
N LEU A 276 -12.21 6.73 11.09
CA LEU A 276 -12.20 7.72 10.00
C LEU A 276 -13.30 7.45 8.97
N VAL A 277 -13.53 6.17 8.63
CA VAL A 277 -14.60 5.75 7.72
C VAL A 277 -15.98 5.98 8.35
N GLU A 278 -16.18 5.56 9.59
CA GLU A 278 -17.47 5.69 10.30
C GLU A 278 -17.86 7.16 10.53
N GLU A 279 -16.90 8.03 10.79
CA GLU A 279 -17.11 9.48 10.96
C GLU A 279 -17.21 10.24 9.62
N GLY A 280 -17.06 9.56 8.49
CA GLY A 280 -17.13 10.17 7.15
C GLY A 280 -15.97 11.10 6.81
N ILE A 281 -14.86 11.03 7.54
CA ILE A 281 -13.65 11.83 7.26
C ILE A 281 -12.97 11.34 5.99
N VAL A 282 -13.00 10.03 5.77
CA VAL A 282 -12.53 9.38 4.53
C VAL A 282 -13.70 8.65 3.85
N ASP A 283 -13.60 8.48 2.54
CA ASP A 283 -14.63 7.89 1.68
C ASP A 283 -14.78 6.36 1.85
N GLY A 284 -13.79 5.73 2.43
CA GLY A 284 -13.74 4.28 2.64
C GLY A 284 -12.30 3.84 2.89
N TRP A 285 -12.09 2.52 2.97
CA TRP A 285 -10.76 1.93 3.13
C TRP A 285 -9.85 2.14 1.92
N ASP A 286 -10.43 2.47 0.76
CA ASP A 286 -9.76 2.78 -0.49
C ASP A 286 -9.59 4.29 -0.74
N ASP A 287 -9.86 5.14 0.24
CA ASP A 287 -9.66 6.58 0.11
C ASP A 287 -8.20 6.89 -0.24
N PRO A 288 -7.94 7.66 -1.31
CA PRO A 288 -6.57 7.95 -1.77
C PRO A 288 -5.64 8.60 -0.75
N ARG A 289 -6.15 9.09 0.36
CA ARG A 289 -5.35 9.63 1.49
C ARG A 289 -4.79 8.55 2.40
N LEU A 290 -5.26 7.31 2.27
CA LEU A 290 -4.79 6.17 3.05
C LEU A 290 -3.66 5.44 2.33
N VAL A 291 -3.03 4.50 3.03
CA VAL A 291 -1.93 3.67 2.50
C VAL A 291 -2.28 2.17 2.45
N SER A 292 -3.58 1.86 2.43
CA SER A 292 -4.02 0.52 2.02
C SER A 292 -3.62 0.26 0.57
N ILE A 293 -3.41 -0.99 0.20
CA ILE A 293 -3.08 -1.33 -1.20
C ILE A 293 -4.21 -0.87 -2.14
N ALA A 294 -5.47 -1.03 -1.72
CA ALA A 294 -6.62 -0.54 -2.46
C ALA A 294 -6.61 0.99 -2.65
N ALA A 295 -6.23 1.73 -1.61
CA ALA A 295 -6.11 3.20 -1.67
C ALA A 295 -4.98 3.65 -2.60
N LEU A 296 -3.82 3.02 -2.51
CA LEU A 296 -2.68 3.31 -3.39
C LEU A 296 -3.02 3.03 -4.86
N ARG A 297 -3.69 1.92 -5.14
CA ARG A 297 -4.16 1.57 -6.49
C ARG A 297 -5.15 2.60 -7.02
N ARG A 298 -6.17 2.95 -6.24
CA ARG A 298 -7.19 3.94 -6.61
C ARG A 298 -6.58 5.31 -6.87
N ARG A 299 -5.59 5.71 -6.08
CA ARG A 299 -4.85 6.96 -6.26
C ARG A 299 -4.05 6.97 -7.56
N GLY A 300 -3.59 5.82 -8.04
CA GLY A 300 -2.85 5.68 -9.28
C GLY A 300 -1.42 5.18 -9.13
N PHE A 301 -1.02 4.69 -7.96
CA PHE A 301 0.26 4.00 -7.77
C PHE A 301 0.30 2.73 -8.63
N THR A 302 1.48 2.40 -9.11
CA THR A 302 1.73 1.23 -9.94
C THR A 302 2.41 0.12 -9.13
N PRO A 303 2.25 -1.17 -9.50
CA PRO A 303 3.01 -2.24 -8.88
C PRO A 303 4.52 -2.03 -8.96
N GLU A 304 5.01 -1.51 -10.08
CA GLU A 304 6.42 -1.22 -10.32
C GLU A 304 6.96 -0.17 -9.35
N SER A 305 6.17 0.86 -9.05
CA SER A 305 6.56 1.90 -8.08
C SER A 305 6.64 1.35 -6.64
N ILE A 306 5.72 0.48 -6.27
CA ILE A 306 5.72 -0.18 -4.96
C ILE A 306 6.91 -1.12 -4.84
N LYS A 307 7.23 -1.87 -5.90
CA LYS A 307 8.41 -2.75 -5.94
C LYS A 307 9.71 -1.93 -5.79
N MET A 308 9.84 -0.85 -6.54
CA MET A 308 10.98 0.09 -6.41
C MET A 308 11.12 0.59 -4.97
N PHE A 309 10.02 1.01 -4.36
CA PHE A 309 9.99 1.49 -2.98
C PHE A 309 10.46 0.42 -1.99
N VAL A 310 9.96 -0.80 -2.10
CA VAL A 310 10.37 -1.93 -1.24
C VAL A 310 11.85 -2.26 -1.42
N GLU A 311 12.37 -2.24 -2.65
CA GLU A 311 13.78 -2.45 -2.94
C GLU A 311 14.67 -1.36 -2.32
N LEU A 312 14.25 -0.10 -2.38
CA LEU A 312 14.96 1.02 -1.72
C LEU A 312 14.95 0.93 -0.19
N CYS A 313 13.87 0.40 0.40
CA CYS A 313 13.81 0.15 1.85
C CYS A 313 14.85 -0.85 2.31
N GLY A 314 15.19 -1.82 1.45
CA GLY A 314 16.11 -2.91 1.79
C GLY A 314 15.53 -3.88 2.80
N VAL A 315 16.35 -4.86 3.19
CA VAL A 315 16.00 -5.90 4.15
C VAL A 315 17.06 -5.94 5.26
N SER A 316 16.64 -5.71 6.50
CA SER A 316 17.53 -5.70 7.66
C SER A 316 16.81 -6.22 8.91
N LYS A 317 17.57 -6.42 10.00
CA LYS A 317 17.05 -6.73 11.33
C LYS A 317 16.89 -5.49 12.24
N ALA A 318 17.23 -4.30 11.73
CA ALA A 318 17.10 -3.06 12.49
C ALA A 318 15.85 -2.31 12.07
N ASN A 319 14.94 -2.06 12.99
CA ASN A 319 13.76 -1.23 12.75
C ASN A 319 14.20 0.19 12.38
N SER A 320 13.67 0.70 11.29
CA SER A 320 13.89 2.07 10.85
C SER A 320 12.61 2.67 10.30
N SER A 321 12.47 3.98 10.45
CA SER A 321 11.37 4.73 9.86
C SER A 321 11.79 5.25 8.48
N VAL A 322 10.92 5.08 7.50
CA VAL A 322 11.12 5.52 6.13
C VAL A 322 10.26 6.73 5.85
N ASP A 323 10.83 7.76 5.24
CA ASP A 323 10.09 8.95 4.86
C ASP A 323 9.07 8.63 3.76
N TYR A 324 7.82 9.03 3.96
CA TYR A 324 6.75 8.90 2.96
C TYR A 324 7.13 9.53 1.60
N ALA A 325 7.95 10.58 1.61
CA ALA A 325 8.46 11.22 0.40
C ALA A 325 9.24 10.25 -0.52
N MET A 326 9.81 9.18 0.02
CA MET A 326 10.47 8.15 -0.77
C MET A 326 9.46 7.34 -1.62
N LEU A 327 8.29 7.06 -1.08
CA LEU A 327 7.21 6.41 -1.82
C LEU A 327 6.73 7.31 -2.98
N GLU A 328 6.56 8.59 -2.71
CA GLU A 328 6.21 9.58 -3.73
C GLU A 328 7.30 9.73 -4.81
N TYR A 329 8.56 9.68 -4.41
CA TYR A 329 9.68 9.65 -5.34
C TYR A 329 9.60 8.46 -6.30
N CYS A 330 9.31 7.26 -5.80
CA CYS A 330 9.22 6.05 -6.61
C CYS A 330 8.11 6.13 -7.66
N ILE A 331 6.94 6.66 -7.31
CA ILE A 331 5.87 6.81 -8.30
C ILE A 331 6.20 7.87 -9.36
N ARG A 332 6.85 8.98 -8.99
CA ARG A 332 7.31 9.96 -9.98
C ARG A 332 8.29 9.35 -10.97
N GLU A 333 9.28 8.62 -10.47
CA GLU A 333 10.30 7.96 -11.31
C GLU A 333 9.68 6.94 -12.25
N ASP A 334 8.71 6.17 -11.78
CA ASP A 334 8.01 5.19 -12.61
C ASP A 334 7.19 5.83 -13.72
N LEU A 335 6.48 6.92 -13.43
CA LEU A 335 5.54 7.53 -14.37
C LEU A 335 6.18 8.50 -15.37
N LYS A 336 7.29 9.14 -15.01
CA LYS A 336 7.84 10.25 -15.81
C LYS A 336 8.18 9.90 -17.27
N LEU A 337 8.60 8.67 -17.53
CA LEU A 337 8.92 8.19 -18.89
C LEU A 337 7.81 7.33 -19.51
N LYS A 338 6.79 6.97 -18.75
CA LYS A 338 5.74 6.03 -19.19
C LYS A 338 4.41 6.70 -19.51
N ARG A 339 4.20 7.93 -19.06
CA ARG A 339 2.90 8.60 -19.18
C ARG A 339 2.96 9.81 -20.09
N SER A 340 1.87 10.02 -20.81
CA SER A 340 1.68 11.19 -21.64
C SER A 340 1.55 12.44 -20.78
N ARG A 341 2.20 13.52 -21.26
CA ARG A 341 2.11 14.86 -20.69
C ARG A 341 1.05 15.63 -21.43
N VAL A 342 0.00 16.00 -20.74
CA VAL A 342 -1.20 16.64 -21.30
C VAL A 342 -1.46 17.97 -20.60
N MET A 343 -2.21 18.83 -21.25
CA MET A 343 -2.58 20.12 -20.70
C MET A 343 -3.92 20.05 -19.99
N ALA A 344 -3.96 20.55 -18.76
CA ALA A 344 -5.15 20.67 -17.94
C ALA A 344 -5.10 21.99 -17.18
N VAL A 345 -6.19 22.72 -17.18
CA VAL A 345 -6.35 24.02 -16.50
C VAL A 345 -7.27 23.81 -15.31
N LEU A 346 -6.73 23.98 -14.11
CA LEU A 346 -7.45 23.72 -12.86
C LEU A 346 -8.18 24.96 -12.32
N ASP A 347 -7.60 26.13 -12.49
CA ASP A 347 -8.20 27.43 -12.13
C ASP A 347 -8.29 28.32 -13.36
N PRO A 348 -9.37 28.19 -14.16
CA PRO A 348 -9.41 28.75 -15.49
C PRO A 348 -9.60 30.26 -15.50
N LEU A 349 -8.80 30.91 -16.34
CA LEU A 349 -8.96 32.31 -16.77
C LEU A 349 -9.09 32.34 -18.30
N LYS A 350 -10.13 32.98 -18.81
CA LYS A 350 -10.32 33.08 -20.26
C LYS A 350 -9.27 34.00 -20.90
N LEU A 351 -8.69 33.55 -22.01
CA LEU A 351 -7.81 34.32 -22.87
C LEU A 351 -8.40 34.39 -24.26
N ILE A 352 -8.55 35.59 -24.80
CA ILE A 352 -9.04 35.82 -26.16
C ILE A 352 -7.89 36.33 -27.03
N ILE A 353 -7.66 35.68 -28.16
CA ILE A 353 -6.67 36.12 -29.16
C ILE A 353 -7.40 36.97 -30.18
N ASP A 354 -7.30 38.29 -30.06
CA ASP A 354 -8.10 39.24 -30.80
C ASP A 354 -7.88 39.17 -32.31
N ASN A 355 -6.67 38.88 -32.75
CA ASN A 355 -6.32 38.75 -34.18
C ASN A 355 -6.36 37.32 -34.74
N TYR A 356 -6.92 36.37 -34.00
CA TYR A 356 -7.14 34.98 -34.48
C TYR A 356 -8.47 34.91 -35.24
N PRO A 357 -8.55 34.18 -36.38
CA PRO A 357 -9.79 34.11 -37.14
C PRO A 357 -10.97 33.56 -36.36
N GLU A 358 -12.10 34.23 -36.43
CA GLU A 358 -13.35 33.84 -35.78
C GLU A 358 -13.84 32.48 -36.26
N GLY A 359 -14.24 31.62 -35.31
CA GLY A 359 -14.77 30.28 -35.61
C GLY A 359 -13.76 29.24 -36.06
N GLN A 360 -12.47 29.63 -36.27
CA GLN A 360 -11.43 28.68 -36.64
C GLN A 360 -11.01 27.84 -35.41
N VAL A 361 -10.98 26.51 -35.61
CA VAL A 361 -10.37 25.56 -34.67
C VAL A 361 -9.33 24.76 -35.48
N GLU A 362 -8.05 24.99 -35.22
CA GLU A 362 -6.99 24.20 -35.83
C GLU A 362 -6.46 23.14 -34.87
N LYS A 363 -5.90 22.07 -35.42
CA LYS A 363 -5.28 21.01 -34.61
C LYS A 363 -3.76 21.15 -34.71
N LEU A 364 -3.14 21.32 -33.53
CA LEU A 364 -1.69 21.45 -33.42
C LEU A 364 -1.10 20.14 -32.87
N GLU A 365 -0.01 19.71 -33.46
CA GLU A 365 0.71 18.52 -33.00
C GLU A 365 1.49 18.84 -31.74
N ALA A 366 1.36 17.97 -30.74
CA ALA A 366 2.09 18.03 -29.47
C ALA A 366 2.70 16.68 -29.13
N PRO A 367 3.99 16.61 -28.77
CA PRO A 367 4.59 15.36 -28.33
C PRO A 367 3.94 14.87 -27.02
N ASN A 368 3.70 13.57 -26.93
CA ASN A 368 3.10 12.99 -25.73
C ASN A 368 4.08 12.99 -24.54
N ASN A 369 5.38 12.84 -24.83
CA ASN A 369 6.41 12.94 -23.80
C ASN A 369 7.74 13.33 -24.45
N MET A 370 8.29 14.48 -24.06
CA MET A 370 9.55 15.01 -24.61
C MET A 370 10.76 14.12 -24.30
N GLU A 371 10.70 13.30 -23.27
CA GLU A 371 11.79 12.42 -22.83
C GLU A 371 11.63 10.98 -23.33
N ASN A 372 10.49 10.65 -23.95
CA ASN A 372 10.20 9.34 -24.51
C ASN A 372 9.44 9.45 -25.82
N GLU A 373 10.17 9.49 -26.92
CA GLU A 373 9.62 9.62 -28.28
C GLU A 373 8.75 8.43 -28.70
N GLU A 374 8.90 7.26 -28.05
CA GLU A 374 8.09 6.06 -28.33
C GLU A 374 6.60 6.29 -28.03
N LEU A 375 6.28 7.21 -27.15
CA LEU A 375 4.88 7.57 -26.85
C LEU A 375 4.20 8.37 -27.97
N GLY A 376 4.97 8.83 -28.98
CA GLY A 376 4.44 9.52 -30.12
C GLY A 376 3.94 10.93 -29.84
N SER A 377 2.96 11.36 -30.61
CA SER A 377 2.34 12.68 -30.51
C SER A 377 0.83 12.60 -30.59
N ARG A 378 0.17 13.71 -30.29
CA ARG A 378 -1.27 13.88 -30.40
C ARG A 378 -1.60 15.22 -31.03
N MET A 379 -2.83 15.36 -31.53
CA MET A 379 -3.35 16.62 -32.04
C MET A 379 -4.18 17.32 -30.97
N VAL A 380 -3.88 18.58 -30.67
CA VAL A 380 -4.56 19.40 -29.67
C VAL A 380 -5.32 20.53 -30.36
N PRO A 381 -6.63 20.71 -30.12
CA PRO A 381 -7.40 21.80 -30.69
C PRO A 381 -6.92 23.16 -30.18
N PHE A 382 -6.75 24.13 -31.09
CA PHE A 382 -6.42 25.51 -30.78
C PHE A 382 -7.48 26.43 -31.39
N SER A 383 -7.96 27.41 -30.62
CA SER A 383 -9.05 28.29 -30.98
C SER A 383 -8.78 29.73 -30.54
N LYS A 384 -9.62 30.67 -30.99
CA LYS A 384 -9.53 32.08 -30.61
C LYS A 384 -9.66 32.27 -29.11
N GLU A 385 -10.58 31.55 -28.46
CA GLU A 385 -10.77 31.56 -27.04
C GLU A 385 -10.10 30.34 -26.38
N LEU A 386 -9.30 30.61 -25.36
CA LEU A 386 -8.57 29.62 -24.59
C LEU A 386 -8.85 29.78 -23.09
N TYR A 387 -8.55 28.74 -22.33
CA TYR A 387 -8.36 28.83 -20.88
C TYR A 387 -6.89 28.69 -20.55
N ILE A 388 -6.42 29.52 -19.62
CA ILE A 388 -5.09 29.43 -19.00
C ILE A 388 -5.25 29.37 -17.48
N GLU A 389 -4.19 29.00 -16.76
CA GLU A 389 -4.21 29.11 -15.31
C GLU A 389 -4.27 30.58 -14.89
N ARG A 390 -5.13 30.89 -13.93
CA ARG A 390 -5.26 32.25 -13.40
C ARG A 390 -3.94 32.78 -12.84
N GLU A 391 -3.12 31.94 -12.24
CA GLU A 391 -1.81 32.31 -11.71
C GLU A 391 -0.78 32.65 -12.81
N ASP A 392 -1.06 32.32 -14.05
CA ASP A 392 -0.20 32.63 -15.19
C ASP A 392 -0.38 34.04 -15.73
N PHE A 393 -1.30 34.82 -15.16
CA PHE A 393 -1.50 36.22 -15.48
C PHE A 393 -1.47 37.09 -14.22
N MET A 394 -0.76 38.20 -14.27
CA MET A 394 -0.76 39.25 -13.24
C MET A 394 -0.78 40.62 -13.90
N VAL A 395 -1.55 41.54 -13.30
CA VAL A 395 -1.62 42.93 -13.78
C VAL A 395 -0.33 43.70 -13.45
N GLU A 396 0.14 43.55 -12.21
CA GLU A 396 1.37 44.18 -11.69
C GLU A 396 2.30 43.10 -11.15
N PRO A 397 3.10 42.43 -12.01
CA PRO A 397 3.92 41.30 -11.56
C PRO A 397 5.19 41.76 -10.84
N PRO A 398 5.73 40.90 -9.93
CA PRO A 398 7.03 41.13 -9.34
C PRO A 398 8.15 40.98 -10.41
N LYS A 399 9.35 41.55 -10.13
CA LYS A 399 10.48 41.61 -11.07
C LYS A 399 10.91 40.27 -11.70
N LYS A 400 10.69 39.15 -11.00
CA LYS A 400 11.11 37.81 -11.46
C LYS A 400 9.98 37.02 -12.13
N TYR A 401 8.80 37.61 -12.29
CA TYR A 401 7.67 36.95 -12.93
C TYR A 401 7.92 36.77 -14.44
N LYS A 402 7.82 35.55 -14.94
CA LYS A 402 8.14 35.19 -16.32
C LYS A 402 6.92 34.73 -17.11
N ARG A 403 5.72 35.01 -16.63
CA ARG A 403 4.47 34.61 -17.27
C ARG A 403 3.79 35.83 -17.89
N LEU A 404 2.49 35.75 -18.11
CA LEU A 404 1.77 36.77 -18.86
C LEU A 404 1.41 37.98 -17.99
N TYR A 405 1.63 39.19 -18.51
CA TYR A 405 1.20 40.47 -17.96
C TYR A 405 1.07 41.49 -19.11
N PRO A 406 0.39 42.62 -18.94
CA PRO A 406 0.19 43.59 -19.98
C PRO A 406 1.50 44.02 -20.66
N GLY A 407 1.57 43.85 -21.99
CA GLY A 407 2.74 44.14 -22.79
C GLY A 407 3.79 43.04 -22.91
N ASN A 408 3.66 41.93 -22.19
CA ASN A 408 4.60 40.81 -22.24
C ASN A 408 4.22 39.76 -23.29
N GLU A 409 5.24 39.19 -23.90
CA GLU A 409 5.11 38.07 -24.84
C GLU A 409 5.52 36.75 -24.14
N VAL A 410 4.70 35.71 -24.30
CA VAL A 410 4.96 34.36 -23.80
C VAL A 410 4.69 33.34 -24.92
N ARG A 411 5.25 32.13 -24.73
CA ARG A 411 4.92 30.98 -25.56
C ARG A 411 3.70 30.25 -24.97
N LEU A 412 2.68 30.06 -25.79
CA LEU A 412 1.67 29.04 -25.56
C LEU A 412 2.24 27.69 -25.99
N MET A 413 2.32 26.74 -25.09
CA MET A 413 3.02 25.48 -25.29
C MET A 413 2.59 24.76 -26.57
N ASN A 414 3.54 24.41 -27.42
CA ASN A 414 3.34 23.79 -28.75
C ASN A 414 2.45 24.57 -29.75
N ALA A 415 2.15 25.83 -29.49
CA ALA A 415 1.23 26.64 -30.30
C ALA A 415 1.92 27.87 -30.90
N TYR A 416 1.75 29.03 -30.29
CA TYR A 416 2.20 30.31 -30.77
C TYR A 416 2.76 31.21 -29.68
N PHE A 417 3.50 32.24 -30.07
CA PHE A 417 3.78 33.34 -29.17
C PHE A 417 2.57 34.28 -29.11
N VAL A 418 2.23 34.71 -27.93
CA VAL A 418 1.16 35.69 -27.70
C VAL A 418 1.66 36.83 -26.84
N THR A 419 1.19 38.06 -27.18
CA THR A 419 1.48 39.29 -26.42
C THR A 419 0.21 39.79 -25.79
N CYS A 420 0.22 40.03 -24.48
CA CYS A 420 -0.94 40.60 -23.78
C CYS A 420 -1.13 42.07 -24.16
N THR A 421 -2.32 42.41 -24.61
CA THR A 421 -2.70 43.78 -25.01
C THR A 421 -3.64 44.44 -23.99
N GLY A 422 -4.25 43.69 -23.12
CA GLY A 422 -5.17 44.19 -22.10
C GLY A 422 -5.91 43.10 -21.37
N TYR A 423 -6.83 43.50 -20.52
CA TYR A 423 -7.65 42.61 -19.72
C TYR A 423 -8.98 43.27 -19.33
N ASP A 424 -9.99 42.46 -19.09
CA ASP A 424 -11.27 42.90 -18.55
C ASP A 424 -11.42 42.49 -17.09
N THR A 425 -12.14 43.26 -16.32
CA THR A 425 -12.44 43.00 -14.91
C THR A 425 -13.95 43.02 -14.65
N ASP A 426 -14.36 42.34 -13.58
CA ASP A 426 -15.71 42.43 -13.04
C ASP A 426 -15.86 43.70 -12.15
N GLU A 427 -17.04 43.87 -11.56
CA GLU A 427 -17.34 45.01 -10.69
C GLU A 427 -16.46 45.03 -9.41
N GLU A 428 -15.95 43.89 -9.00
CA GLU A 428 -15.08 43.72 -7.83
C GLU A 428 -13.59 43.91 -8.15
N GLY A 429 -13.26 44.12 -9.42
CA GLY A 429 -11.89 44.28 -9.88
C GLY A 429 -11.16 42.98 -10.19
N ASN A 430 -11.84 41.84 -10.15
CA ASN A 430 -11.23 40.53 -10.54
C ASN A 430 -11.08 40.44 -12.05
N VAL A 431 -9.96 39.98 -12.53
CA VAL A 431 -9.74 39.76 -13.96
C VAL A 431 -10.61 38.62 -14.47
N THR A 432 -11.40 38.89 -15.50
CA THR A 432 -12.32 37.91 -16.12
C THR A 432 -11.85 37.42 -17.47
N VAL A 433 -11.17 38.27 -18.25
CA VAL A 433 -10.66 37.96 -19.59
C VAL A 433 -9.30 38.62 -19.78
N VAL A 434 -8.38 37.92 -20.41
CA VAL A 434 -7.11 38.47 -20.90
C VAL A 434 -7.16 38.56 -22.41
N HIS A 435 -6.81 39.72 -22.96
CA HIS A 435 -6.72 39.94 -24.40
C HIS A 435 -5.28 39.86 -24.88
N CYS A 436 -5.07 39.09 -25.92
CA CYS A 436 -3.75 38.91 -26.56
C CYS A 436 -3.84 39.05 -28.07
N THR A 437 -2.69 39.30 -28.67
CA THR A 437 -2.46 39.07 -30.09
C THR A 437 -1.44 37.96 -30.27
N TYR A 438 -1.58 37.13 -31.31
CA TYR A 438 -0.64 36.06 -31.59
C TYR A 438 0.22 36.40 -32.82
N ASP A 439 1.40 35.81 -32.89
CA ASP A 439 2.27 35.86 -34.06
C ASP A 439 2.11 34.57 -34.88
N PRO A 440 1.43 34.62 -36.06
CA PRO A 440 1.21 33.42 -36.89
C PRO A 440 2.49 32.74 -37.36
N ALA A 441 3.60 33.48 -37.43
CA ALA A 441 4.91 32.94 -37.87
C ALA A 441 5.54 32.01 -36.80
N THR A 442 5.03 31.99 -35.59
CA THR A 442 5.56 31.20 -34.48
C THR A 442 4.85 29.86 -34.28
N LYS A 443 4.13 29.36 -35.25
CA LYS A 443 3.46 28.08 -35.20
C LYS A 443 4.41 26.96 -34.77
N GLY A 444 3.98 26.15 -33.79
CA GLY A 444 4.81 25.14 -33.16
C GLY A 444 5.64 25.63 -31.97
N GLY A 445 5.57 26.94 -31.66
CA GLY A 445 6.17 27.52 -30.46
C GLY A 445 7.60 28.02 -30.59
N ASN A 446 8.06 28.26 -31.82
CA ASN A 446 9.37 28.86 -32.09
C ASN A 446 9.26 30.05 -33.06
N ALA A 447 10.06 31.07 -32.85
CA ALA A 447 10.10 32.24 -33.72
C ALA A 447 11.15 32.10 -34.84
N PRO A 448 10.77 32.34 -36.14
CA PRO A 448 11.71 32.27 -37.25
C PRO A 448 12.85 33.31 -37.18
N ASP A 449 12.60 34.43 -36.54
CA ASP A 449 13.59 35.49 -36.30
C ASP A 449 14.56 35.20 -35.15
N GLY A 450 14.41 34.06 -34.49
CA GLY A 450 15.28 33.60 -33.40
C GLY A 450 15.09 34.31 -32.08
N ARG A 451 14.06 35.18 -31.93
CA ARG A 451 13.77 35.81 -30.65
C ARG A 451 13.35 34.77 -29.61
N LYS A 452 13.75 34.99 -28.38
CA LYS A 452 13.45 34.10 -27.26
C LYS A 452 12.47 34.75 -26.29
N VAL A 453 11.44 34.01 -25.90
CA VAL A 453 10.53 34.40 -24.80
C VAL A 453 10.94 33.73 -23.52
N LYS A 454 10.74 34.39 -22.38
CA LYS A 454 11.18 33.90 -21.07
C LYS A 454 10.18 32.97 -20.42
N GLY A 455 8.94 32.93 -20.87
CA GLY A 455 7.86 32.15 -20.26
C GLY A 455 7.16 31.26 -21.25
N THR A 456 6.82 30.06 -20.83
CA THR A 456 5.94 29.13 -21.53
C THR A 456 4.80 28.74 -20.57
N ILE A 457 3.56 28.88 -21.04
CA ILE A 457 2.37 28.52 -20.28
C ILE A 457 1.55 27.46 -21.03
N HIS A 458 0.85 26.64 -20.30
CA HIS A 458 -0.10 25.69 -20.86
C HIS A 458 -1.49 26.33 -21.02
N TRP A 459 -2.30 25.71 -21.83
CA TRP A 459 -3.60 26.23 -22.25
C TRP A 459 -4.52 25.10 -22.67
N VAL A 460 -5.82 25.37 -22.74
CA VAL A 460 -6.85 24.48 -23.27
C VAL A 460 -7.82 25.30 -24.10
N SER A 461 -8.25 24.77 -25.26
CA SER A 461 -9.27 25.42 -26.08
C SER A 461 -10.58 25.58 -25.30
N ALA A 462 -11.14 26.79 -25.31
CA ALA A 462 -12.46 27.02 -24.71
C ALA A 462 -13.62 26.46 -25.58
N GLN A 463 -13.35 26.17 -26.85
CA GLN A 463 -14.36 25.66 -27.80
C GLN A 463 -14.34 24.13 -27.93
N ASP A 464 -13.20 23.48 -27.68
CA ASP A 464 -13.07 22.03 -27.79
C ASP A 464 -12.21 21.48 -26.64
N ASN A 465 -12.86 21.04 -25.60
CA ASN A 465 -12.24 20.59 -24.35
C ASN A 465 -13.06 19.49 -23.68
N VAL A 466 -12.54 19.02 -22.56
CA VAL A 466 -13.22 18.06 -21.66
C VAL A 466 -13.32 18.71 -20.27
N LYS A 467 -14.51 18.82 -19.72
CA LYS A 467 -14.70 19.20 -18.33
C LYS A 467 -14.45 18.01 -17.40
N ALA A 468 -13.83 18.25 -16.26
CA ALA A 468 -13.59 17.23 -15.26
C ALA A 468 -13.58 17.80 -13.83
N GLU A 469 -13.83 16.92 -12.88
CA GLU A 469 -13.51 17.15 -11.48
C GLU A 469 -12.09 16.68 -11.21
N VAL A 470 -11.31 17.45 -10.48
CA VAL A 470 -9.95 17.10 -10.05
C VAL A 470 -9.88 17.12 -8.53
N ARG A 471 -9.38 16.05 -7.94
CA ARG A 471 -9.20 15.89 -6.50
C ARG A 471 -7.73 16.00 -6.15
N LEU A 472 -7.41 17.02 -5.37
CA LEU A 472 -6.05 17.30 -4.90
C LEU A 472 -5.91 16.75 -3.50
N TYR A 473 -5.20 15.63 -3.38
CA TYR A 473 -4.95 14.96 -2.10
C TYR A 473 -3.64 15.43 -1.48
N GLU A 474 -3.69 15.77 -0.22
CA GLU A 474 -2.55 16.00 0.66
C GLU A 474 -2.53 14.94 1.76
N ASN A 475 -1.47 14.92 2.58
CA ASN A 475 -1.40 13.99 3.69
C ASN A 475 -2.59 14.18 4.64
N ILE A 476 -3.21 13.08 5.04
CA ILE A 476 -4.32 13.11 6.01
C ILE A 476 -3.87 13.57 7.40
N ILE A 477 -2.60 13.37 7.71
CA ILE A 477 -1.97 13.82 8.97
C ILE A 477 -1.35 15.21 8.78
N ASP A 478 -1.47 16.04 9.80
CA ASP A 478 -0.72 17.28 9.91
C ASP A 478 0.74 16.94 10.23
N GLU A 479 1.60 16.98 9.22
CA GLU A 479 3.00 16.54 9.30
C GLU A 479 3.83 17.33 10.31
N GLU A 480 3.46 18.59 10.58
CA GLU A 480 4.17 19.43 11.54
C GLU A 480 3.91 19.01 12.98
N LYS A 481 2.78 18.41 13.26
CA LYS A 481 2.36 18.00 14.61
C LYS A 481 2.60 16.54 14.93
N GLY A 482 2.92 15.71 13.92
CA GLY A 482 3.04 14.27 14.08
C GLY A 482 1.68 13.55 14.05
N VAL A 483 1.71 12.22 14.11
CA VAL A 483 0.51 11.39 13.87
C VAL A 483 -0.51 11.52 15.00
N TYR A 484 -0.06 11.54 16.25
CA TYR A 484 -0.92 11.49 17.43
C TYR A 484 -0.79 12.72 18.31
N ASN A 485 -1.93 13.17 18.85
CA ASN A 485 -1.99 14.11 19.96
C ASN A 485 -1.60 13.41 21.28
N GLU A 486 -1.38 14.20 22.33
CA GLU A 486 -1.09 13.69 23.68
C GLU A 486 -2.18 12.75 24.23
N ASP A 487 -3.43 12.95 23.83
CA ASP A 487 -4.57 12.11 24.20
C ASP A 487 -4.74 10.84 23.35
N GLY A 488 -3.82 10.61 22.40
CA GLY A 488 -3.84 9.46 21.48
C GLY A 488 -4.77 9.62 20.27
N SER A 489 -5.45 10.77 20.11
CA SER A 489 -6.21 11.08 18.89
C SER A 489 -5.29 11.45 17.73
N LEU A 490 -5.81 11.36 16.49
CA LEU A 490 -5.05 11.71 15.29
C LEU A 490 -4.99 13.22 15.08
N ASN A 491 -3.81 13.72 14.68
CA ASN A 491 -3.63 15.08 14.17
C ASN A 491 -4.02 15.14 12.69
N LEU A 492 -5.28 15.38 12.43
CA LEU A 492 -5.80 15.42 11.05
C LEU A 492 -5.50 16.76 10.38
N ASN A 493 -5.10 16.70 9.11
CA ASN A 493 -4.96 17.84 8.24
C ASN A 493 -6.35 18.22 7.68
N PRO A 494 -6.92 19.38 8.03
CA PRO A 494 -8.25 19.78 7.55
C PRO A 494 -8.27 20.06 6.04
N ASN A 495 -7.10 20.27 5.43
CA ASN A 495 -6.93 20.54 4.00
C ASN A 495 -6.41 19.33 3.22
N SER A 496 -6.64 18.11 3.71
CA SER A 496 -6.16 16.87 3.08
C SER A 496 -6.81 16.56 1.73
N LEU A 497 -7.95 17.16 1.43
CA LEU A 497 -8.65 17.02 0.15
C LEU A 497 -9.19 18.38 -0.31
N THR A 498 -8.80 18.80 -1.51
CA THR A 498 -9.40 19.92 -2.23
C THR A 498 -10.05 19.40 -3.50
N ILE A 499 -11.35 19.64 -3.67
CA ILE A 499 -12.11 19.25 -4.85
C ILE A 499 -12.25 20.46 -5.77
N VAL A 500 -11.75 20.36 -6.99
CA VAL A 500 -11.85 21.38 -8.03
C VAL A 500 -12.81 20.86 -9.11
N LYS A 501 -13.98 21.50 -9.24
CA LYS A 501 -15.09 20.96 -10.07
C LYS A 501 -15.11 21.42 -11.51
N ASP A 502 -14.55 22.57 -11.80
CA ASP A 502 -14.65 23.21 -13.11
C ASP A 502 -13.28 23.30 -13.78
N CYS A 503 -12.62 22.14 -13.92
CA CYS A 503 -11.38 22.02 -14.64
C CYS A 503 -11.64 21.77 -16.13
N TYR A 504 -10.77 22.32 -16.99
CA TYR A 504 -10.79 22.10 -18.43
C TYR A 504 -9.52 21.34 -18.85
N LEU A 505 -9.75 20.23 -19.54
CA LEU A 505 -8.69 19.36 -20.03
C LEU A 505 -8.66 19.38 -21.56
N GLU A 506 -7.51 19.16 -22.14
CA GLU A 506 -7.40 19.04 -23.60
C GLU A 506 -8.27 17.87 -24.12
N ARG A 507 -8.73 17.98 -25.34
CA ARG A 507 -9.66 17.04 -25.98
C ARG A 507 -9.18 15.59 -25.99
N SER A 508 -7.87 15.34 -26.03
CA SER A 508 -7.28 14.00 -26.05
C SER A 508 -7.68 13.13 -24.85
N LEU A 509 -8.15 13.75 -23.75
CA LEU A 509 -8.55 13.03 -22.52
C LEU A 509 -10.00 12.58 -22.53
N LYS A 510 -10.77 12.82 -23.61
CA LYS A 510 -12.20 12.48 -23.67
C LYS A 510 -12.48 11.00 -23.37
N ASP A 511 -11.66 10.12 -23.89
CA ASP A 511 -11.85 8.68 -23.80
C ASP A 511 -11.02 8.02 -22.71
N ALA A 512 -10.51 8.79 -21.75
CA ALA A 512 -9.75 8.28 -20.62
C ALA A 512 -10.59 7.32 -19.78
N LYS A 513 -9.98 6.19 -19.42
CA LYS A 513 -10.62 5.08 -18.68
C LYS A 513 -10.15 5.05 -17.22
N PRO A 514 -10.90 4.42 -16.32
CA PRO A 514 -10.44 4.18 -14.95
C PRO A 514 -9.03 3.61 -14.91
N TYR A 515 -8.21 4.14 -14.01
CA TYR A 515 -6.77 3.85 -13.83
C TYR A 515 -5.84 4.41 -14.91
N ASP A 516 -6.33 4.98 -16.01
CA ASP A 516 -5.45 5.74 -16.90
C ASP A 516 -4.83 6.92 -16.15
N SER A 517 -3.53 7.11 -16.32
CA SER A 517 -2.79 8.17 -15.66
C SER A 517 -2.00 9.00 -16.64
N PHE A 518 -1.83 10.29 -16.28
CA PHE A 518 -1.20 11.30 -17.11
C PHE A 518 -0.38 12.26 -16.24
N GLN A 519 0.63 12.87 -16.83
CA GLN A 519 1.20 14.06 -16.24
C GLN A 519 0.40 15.27 -16.73
N PHE A 520 -0.18 16.02 -15.81
CA PHE A 520 -0.72 17.34 -16.13
C PHE A 520 0.44 18.34 -16.10
N VAL A 521 0.71 18.91 -17.25
CA VAL A 521 1.88 19.79 -17.46
C VAL A 521 1.97 20.85 -16.38
N ARG A 522 3.15 20.98 -15.76
CA ARG A 522 3.46 21.92 -14.68
C ARG A 522 2.72 21.69 -13.36
N ASN A 523 1.88 20.67 -13.26
CA ASN A 523 1.04 20.40 -12.11
C ASN A 523 1.47 19.16 -11.32
N GLY A 524 1.37 17.99 -11.92
CA GLY A 524 1.65 16.73 -11.27
C GLY A 524 1.18 15.54 -12.09
N PHE A 525 1.11 14.38 -11.45
CA PHE A 525 0.57 13.15 -12.03
C PHE A 525 -0.83 12.92 -11.51
N PHE A 526 -1.73 12.52 -12.41
CA PHE A 526 -3.15 12.34 -12.12
C PHE A 526 -3.65 11.03 -12.72
N CYS A 527 -4.60 10.42 -12.03
CA CYS A 527 -5.20 9.14 -12.41
C CYS A 527 -6.71 9.25 -12.45
N VAL A 528 -7.34 8.67 -13.46
CA VAL A 528 -8.81 8.59 -13.52
C VAL A 528 -9.32 7.73 -12.36
N ASP A 529 -10.21 8.31 -11.55
CA ASP A 529 -10.78 7.61 -10.39
C ASP A 529 -11.64 6.43 -10.83
N ALA A 530 -11.34 5.25 -10.31
CA ALA A 530 -12.05 4.02 -10.68
C ALA A 530 -13.45 3.91 -10.07
N LYS A 531 -13.73 4.66 -9.01
CA LYS A 531 -14.98 4.56 -8.24
C LYS A 531 -16.02 5.58 -8.69
N ASP A 532 -15.61 6.84 -8.85
CA ASP A 532 -16.52 7.96 -9.04
C ASP A 532 -16.52 8.54 -10.46
N SER A 533 -15.52 8.22 -11.28
CA SER A 533 -15.45 8.70 -12.66
C SER A 533 -16.49 8.00 -13.55
N LYS A 534 -17.09 8.77 -14.44
CA LYS A 534 -18.03 8.29 -15.48
C LYS A 534 -17.58 8.80 -16.84
N GLU A 535 -18.03 8.14 -17.91
CA GLU A 535 -17.65 8.49 -19.28
C GLU A 535 -17.91 9.96 -19.64
N ASP A 536 -19.03 10.51 -19.16
CA ASP A 536 -19.47 11.89 -19.38
C ASP A 536 -19.13 12.85 -18.22
N ALA A 537 -18.54 12.34 -17.14
CA ALA A 537 -18.22 13.08 -15.92
C ALA A 537 -16.91 12.55 -15.30
N LEU A 538 -15.79 12.84 -15.95
CA LEU A 538 -14.48 12.36 -15.51
C LEU A 538 -14.06 12.96 -14.17
N VAL A 539 -13.48 12.11 -13.33
CA VAL A 539 -12.88 12.47 -12.06
C VAL A 539 -11.43 12.01 -12.04
N PHE A 540 -10.52 12.93 -11.75
CA PHE A 540 -9.08 12.65 -11.66
C PHE A 540 -8.60 12.82 -10.23
N ASN A 541 -7.85 11.84 -9.75
CA ASN A 541 -7.14 11.91 -8.48
C ASN A 541 -5.70 12.34 -8.72
N ARG A 542 -5.22 13.33 -8.00
CA ARG A 542 -3.78 13.64 -8.00
C ARG A 542 -3.04 12.49 -7.32
N ILE A 543 -2.14 11.87 -8.06
CA ILE A 543 -1.24 10.84 -7.53
C ILE A 543 -0.18 11.50 -6.67
N VAL A 544 0.54 12.46 -7.26
CA VAL A 544 1.67 13.15 -6.65
C VAL A 544 1.98 14.45 -7.40
N SER A 545 2.50 15.44 -6.70
CA SER A 545 3.00 16.68 -7.30
C SER A 545 4.32 16.44 -8.05
N LEU A 546 4.76 17.42 -8.88
CA LEU A 546 6.04 17.31 -9.61
C LEU A 546 7.27 17.47 -8.73
N LYS A 547 7.17 18.21 -7.63
CA LYS A 547 8.30 18.50 -6.75
C LYS A 547 8.46 17.42 -5.69
N SER A 548 9.70 17.00 -5.46
CA SER A 548 10.07 16.05 -4.40
C SER A 548 10.97 16.73 -3.37
N SER A 549 10.71 16.45 -2.08
CA SER A 549 11.64 16.74 -0.98
C SER A 549 12.67 15.62 -0.79
N PHE A 550 12.40 14.43 -1.31
CA PHE A 550 13.27 13.27 -1.20
C PHE A 550 14.43 13.34 -2.17
N LYS A 551 15.63 13.00 -1.69
CA LYS A 551 16.84 12.81 -2.51
C LYS A 551 17.44 11.46 -2.17
N LEU A 552 17.82 10.69 -3.19
CA LEU A 552 18.56 9.46 -2.99
C LEU A 552 19.86 9.75 -2.19
N PRO A 553 20.20 8.91 -1.23
CA PRO A 553 21.53 8.97 -0.61
C PRO A 553 22.60 8.85 -1.69
N LYS A 554 23.64 9.70 -1.62
CA LYS A 554 24.78 9.67 -2.54
C LYS A 554 25.62 8.42 -2.29
#